data_eec8f04bcc6ee1d4c28fb7ffb4d5dd66
#
_entry.id   eec8f04bcc6ee1d4c28fb7ffb4d5dd66
#
_cell.length_a   1.000
_cell.length_b   1.000
_cell.length_c   1.000
_cell.angle_alpha   90.00
_cell.angle_beta   90.00
_cell.angle_gamma   90.00
#
_symmetry.space_group_name_H-M   'P 1'
#
loop_
_entity.id
_entity.type
_entity.pdbx_description
1 polymer ?
#
loop_
_entity_poly.entity_id
_entity_poly.type
_entity_poly.pdbx_seq_one_letter_code
_entity_poly.pdbx_strand_id
1 'polypeptide(L)'
;MRAPFTVAALRVAILSVSAVTAEAHARLMRSDPAANAVVAAPRAISLTFSERVAPAFSGFDLTNAAGEVIPVRTRVSEDGKTVSGAPGRTLGAGAYTINWRIASSDGHRMTGAVAFTVR
;
A
#
# COMPACT_ATOMS: atom_id res chain seq x y z
N MET A 1 60.22 -35.14 29.73
CA MET A 1 59.73 -33.80 29.44
C MET A 1 58.50 -33.91 28.51
N ARG A 2 57.35 -33.49 28.97
CA ARG A 2 56.14 -33.47 28.18
C ARG A 2 55.94 -32.02 27.66
N ALA A 3 55.87 -31.84 26.34
CA ALA A 3 55.55 -30.56 25.78
C ALA A 3 54.05 -30.25 25.99
N PRO A 4 53.70 -29.06 26.43
CA PRO A 4 52.28 -28.71 26.52
C PRO A 4 51.69 -28.59 25.13
N PHE A 5 50.64 -29.36 24.88
CA PHE A 5 49.81 -29.17 23.68
C PHE A 5 48.93 -27.96 23.92
N THR A 6 49.26 -26.87 23.29
CA THR A 6 48.36 -25.72 23.22
C THR A 6 47.30 -26.04 22.14
N VAL A 7 46.13 -26.41 22.61
CA VAL A 7 44.98 -26.49 21.72
C VAL A 7 44.57 -25.04 21.38
N ALA A 8 44.94 -24.58 20.20
CA ALA A 8 44.43 -23.35 19.68
C ALA A 8 42.96 -23.56 19.34
N ALA A 9 42.07 -23.08 20.21
CA ALA A 9 40.65 -23.06 19.90
C ALA A 9 40.42 -22.07 18.78
N LEU A 10 40.15 -22.57 17.56
CA LEU A 10 39.74 -21.76 16.43
C LEU A 10 38.34 -21.27 16.74
N ARG A 11 38.20 -20.03 17.15
CA ARG A 11 36.89 -19.39 17.28
C ARG A 11 36.42 -19.03 15.90
N VAL A 12 35.49 -19.82 15.37
CA VAL A 12 34.75 -19.44 14.17
C VAL A 12 33.73 -18.41 14.59
N ALA A 13 34.00 -17.15 14.29
CA ALA A 13 33.00 -16.12 14.42
C ALA A 13 31.98 -16.32 13.29
N ILE A 14 30.83 -16.88 13.60
CA ILE A 14 29.71 -16.94 12.69
C ILE A 14 29.14 -15.52 12.64
N LEU A 15 29.50 -14.77 11.61
CA LEU A 15 28.82 -13.52 11.28
C LEU A 15 27.42 -13.90 10.76
N SER A 16 26.43 -13.80 11.65
CA SER A 16 25.05 -13.85 11.23
C SER A 16 24.76 -12.57 10.46
N VAL A 17 24.85 -12.62 9.15
CA VAL A 17 24.35 -11.53 8.29
C VAL A 17 22.84 -11.64 8.35
N SER A 18 22.20 -10.84 9.21
CA SER A 18 20.78 -10.61 9.14
C SER A 18 20.51 -9.95 7.79
N ALA A 19 20.00 -10.71 6.84
CA ALA A 19 19.49 -10.14 5.61
C ALA A 19 18.30 -9.24 5.99
N VAL A 20 18.54 -7.92 6.07
CA VAL A 20 17.46 -6.94 6.07
C VAL A 20 16.87 -7.01 4.68
N THR A 21 15.79 -7.77 4.51
CA THR A 21 14.96 -7.66 3.33
C THR A 21 14.38 -6.25 3.34
N ALA A 22 14.96 -5.35 2.55
CA ALA A 22 14.32 -4.09 2.23
C ALA A 22 12.94 -4.43 1.69
N GLU A 23 11.87 -4.01 2.38
CA GLU A 23 10.53 -4.13 1.85
C GLU A 23 10.43 -3.29 0.59
N ALA A 24 10.56 -3.94 -0.57
CA ALA A 24 10.39 -3.31 -1.88
C ALA A 24 8.90 -3.10 -2.23
N HIS A 25 7.97 -3.42 -1.32
CA HIS A 25 6.54 -3.33 -1.53
C HIS A 25 6.01 -2.00 -1.03
N ALA A 26 5.31 -1.29 -1.91
CA ALA A 26 4.57 -0.10 -1.53
C ALA A 26 3.46 -0.48 -0.53
N ARG A 27 3.36 0.27 0.56
CA ARG A 27 2.30 0.13 1.56
C ARG A 27 1.40 1.34 1.53
N LEU A 28 0.10 1.14 1.77
CA LEU A 28 -0.81 2.25 1.97
C LEU A 28 -0.48 2.94 3.30
N MET A 29 -0.09 4.21 3.21
CA MET A 29 0.28 5.04 4.36
C MET A 29 -0.87 5.89 4.85
N ARG A 30 -1.70 6.36 3.92
CA ARG A 30 -2.80 7.28 4.22
C ARG A 30 -3.87 7.18 3.14
N SER A 31 -5.12 7.30 3.55
CA SER A 31 -6.26 7.45 2.64
C SER A 31 -7.12 8.65 3.06
N ASP A 32 -7.74 9.28 2.08
CA ASP A 32 -8.75 10.31 2.28
C ASP A 32 -9.93 10.01 1.31
N PRO A 33 -11.09 9.61 1.81
CA PRO A 33 -11.48 9.41 3.20
C PRO A 33 -10.62 8.37 3.93
N ALA A 34 -10.41 8.59 5.23
CA ALA A 34 -9.70 7.63 6.08
C ALA A 34 -10.53 6.37 6.30
N ALA A 35 -9.86 5.26 6.62
CA ALA A 35 -10.53 4.00 6.92
C ALA A 35 -11.58 4.16 8.01
N ASN A 36 -12.79 3.67 7.73
CA ASN A 36 -13.96 3.71 8.62
C ASN A 36 -14.48 5.12 8.94
N ALA A 37 -14.02 6.14 8.24
CA ALA A 37 -14.52 7.50 8.42
C ALA A 37 -15.98 7.64 7.98
N VAL A 38 -16.70 8.52 8.66
CA VAL A 38 -18.04 8.96 8.28
C VAL A 38 -17.90 10.40 7.80
N VAL A 39 -18.16 10.64 6.52
CA VAL A 39 -17.86 11.91 5.86
C VAL A 39 -19.03 12.38 5.01
N ALA A 40 -19.06 13.67 4.69
CA ALA A 40 -19.91 14.16 3.60
C ALA A 40 -19.42 13.55 2.27
N ALA A 41 -20.27 13.50 1.26
CA ALA A 41 -19.92 12.94 -0.05
C ALA A 41 -18.58 13.50 -0.55
N PRO A 42 -17.51 12.71 -0.63
CA PRO A 42 -16.21 13.21 -1.08
C PRO A 42 -16.24 13.51 -2.57
N ARG A 43 -15.67 14.64 -2.94
CA ARG A 43 -15.48 15.03 -4.35
C ARG A 43 -14.19 14.49 -4.93
N ALA A 44 -13.27 14.14 -4.07
CA ALA A 44 -11.99 13.56 -4.42
C ALA A 44 -11.60 12.50 -3.41
N ILE A 45 -10.93 11.47 -3.89
CA ILE A 45 -10.39 10.38 -3.07
C ILE A 45 -8.91 10.30 -3.37
N SER A 46 -8.08 10.15 -2.33
CA SER A 46 -6.65 9.99 -2.49
C SER A 46 -6.10 8.89 -1.59
N LEU A 47 -5.14 8.15 -2.14
CA LEU A 47 -4.42 7.09 -1.46
C LEU A 47 -2.92 7.38 -1.59
N THR A 48 -2.22 7.47 -0.48
CA THR A 48 -0.78 7.73 -0.46
C THR A 48 -0.04 6.48 -0.02
N PHE A 49 0.94 6.08 -0.82
CA PHE A 49 1.75 4.89 -0.61
C PHE A 49 3.17 5.25 -0.17
N SER A 50 3.85 4.28 0.45
CA SER A 50 5.21 4.44 0.95
C SER A 50 6.26 4.54 -0.15
N GLU A 51 5.96 3.99 -1.34
CA GLU A 51 6.86 3.90 -2.48
C GLU A 51 6.16 4.39 -3.76
N ARG A 52 6.95 4.65 -4.79
CA ARG A 52 6.42 4.98 -6.11
C ARG A 52 5.63 3.80 -6.68
N VAL A 53 4.51 4.10 -7.31
CA VAL A 53 3.68 3.10 -8.00
C VAL A 53 3.69 3.38 -9.51
N ALA A 54 3.52 2.31 -10.29
CA ALA A 54 3.49 2.42 -11.76
C ALA A 54 2.12 2.98 -12.20
N PRO A 55 2.07 4.14 -12.84
CA PRO A 55 0.80 4.78 -13.20
C PRO A 55 -0.10 3.93 -14.09
N ALA A 56 0.48 3.18 -15.02
CA ALA A 56 -0.28 2.35 -15.95
C ALA A 56 -1.00 1.17 -15.29
N PHE A 57 -0.56 0.76 -14.11
CA PHE A 57 -1.06 -0.42 -13.42
C PHE A 57 -1.61 -0.12 -12.02
N SER A 58 -1.84 1.14 -11.73
CA SER A 58 -2.25 1.57 -10.39
C SER A 58 -3.50 2.43 -10.46
N GLY A 59 -4.46 2.15 -9.59
CA GLY A 59 -5.72 2.85 -9.55
C GLY A 59 -6.64 2.28 -8.47
N PHE A 60 -7.86 2.76 -8.46
CA PHE A 60 -8.91 2.22 -7.60
C PHE A 60 -10.29 2.42 -8.23
N ASP A 61 -11.23 1.63 -7.80
CA ASP A 61 -12.65 1.85 -7.99
C ASP A 61 -13.38 1.86 -6.64
N LEU A 62 -14.67 2.14 -6.66
CA LEU A 62 -15.52 2.08 -5.49
C LEU A 62 -16.56 0.98 -5.68
N THR A 63 -16.95 0.35 -4.57
CA THR A 63 -18.17 -0.45 -4.49
C THR A 63 -19.08 0.14 -3.43
N ASN A 64 -20.40 0.17 -3.71
CA ASN A 64 -21.40 0.57 -2.72
C ASN A 64 -21.90 -0.63 -1.90
N ALA A 65 -22.81 -0.39 -0.97
CA ALA A 65 -23.34 -1.45 -0.11
C ALA A 65 -24.08 -2.55 -0.88
N ALA A 66 -24.61 -2.27 -2.07
CA ALA A 66 -25.25 -3.24 -2.94
C ALA A 66 -24.25 -4.03 -3.81
N GLY A 67 -22.94 -3.74 -3.70
CA GLY A 67 -21.90 -4.38 -4.49
C GLY A 67 -21.76 -3.80 -5.91
N GLU A 68 -22.45 -2.71 -6.21
CA GLU A 68 -22.26 -2.03 -7.50
C GLU A 68 -20.89 -1.38 -7.57
N VAL A 69 -20.21 -1.57 -8.70
CA VAL A 69 -18.93 -0.92 -8.97
C VAL A 69 -19.18 0.49 -9.50
N ILE A 70 -18.57 1.46 -8.85
CA ILE A 70 -18.56 2.85 -9.31
C ILE A 70 -17.16 3.12 -9.84
N PRO A 71 -16.98 3.22 -11.17
CA PRO A 71 -15.65 3.47 -11.73
C PRO A 71 -15.16 4.87 -11.36
N VAL A 72 -13.85 4.95 -11.13
CA VAL A 72 -13.16 6.20 -10.84
C VAL A 72 -12.01 6.35 -11.81
N ARG A 73 -11.95 7.50 -12.48
CA ARG A 73 -10.80 7.83 -13.29
C ARG A 73 -9.67 8.30 -12.37
N THR A 74 -8.64 7.50 -12.25
CA THR A 74 -7.54 7.76 -11.32
C THR A 74 -6.31 8.28 -12.05
N ARG A 75 -5.47 8.99 -11.32
CA ARG A 75 -4.17 9.48 -11.76
C ARG A 75 -3.16 9.31 -10.63
N VAL A 76 -1.90 9.25 -11.00
CA VAL A 76 -0.77 9.17 -10.07
C VAL A 76 -0.06 10.51 -10.05
N SER A 77 0.31 10.98 -8.85
CA SER A 77 1.04 12.23 -8.66
C SER A 77 2.44 12.20 -9.29
N GLU A 78 3.05 13.38 -9.47
CA GLU A 78 4.41 13.49 -10.04
C GLU A 78 5.45 12.70 -9.23
N ASP A 79 5.35 12.72 -7.91
CA ASP A 79 6.24 11.94 -7.04
C ASP A 79 5.95 10.43 -7.07
N GLY A 80 4.89 10.02 -7.77
CA GLY A 80 4.52 8.64 -7.96
C GLY A 80 3.88 7.95 -6.74
N LYS A 81 3.64 8.66 -5.66
CA LYS A 81 3.23 8.04 -4.38
C LYS A 81 1.76 8.18 -4.07
N THR A 82 1.04 9.07 -4.73
CA THR A 82 -0.38 9.30 -4.47
C THR A 82 -1.21 8.95 -5.69
N VAL A 83 -2.19 8.07 -5.48
CA VAL A 83 -3.22 7.73 -6.46
C VAL A 83 -4.49 8.46 -6.07
N SER A 84 -5.02 9.27 -6.94
CA SER A 84 -6.20 10.10 -6.66
C SER A 84 -7.19 10.07 -7.82
N GLY A 85 -8.43 10.38 -7.51
CA GLY A 85 -9.47 10.48 -8.51
C GLY A 85 -10.76 11.03 -7.92
N ALA A 86 -11.65 11.48 -8.80
CA ALA A 86 -12.99 11.92 -8.44
C ALA A 86 -13.99 10.82 -8.80
N PRO A 87 -14.97 10.52 -7.93
CA PRO A 87 -16.07 9.63 -8.30
C PRO A 87 -16.77 10.14 -9.56
N GLY A 88 -17.17 9.23 -10.44
CA GLY A 88 -17.86 9.59 -11.69
C GLY A 88 -19.26 10.16 -11.50
N ARG A 89 -19.78 10.10 -10.27
CA ARG A 89 -21.08 10.67 -9.86
C ARG A 89 -21.01 11.09 -8.39
N THR A 90 -21.93 11.93 -7.97
CA THR A 90 -22.09 12.26 -6.56
C THR A 90 -22.48 11.01 -5.77
N LEU A 91 -21.75 10.73 -4.70
CA LEU A 91 -22.04 9.58 -3.86
C LEU A 91 -23.20 9.88 -2.93
N GLY A 92 -24.24 9.03 -2.97
CA GLY A 92 -25.33 9.08 -2.00
C GLY A 92 -24.90 8.59 -0.63
N ALA A 93 -25.74 8.82 0.38
CA ALA A 93 -25.51 8.31 1.73
C ALA A 93 -25.42 6.78 1.72
N GLY A 94 -24.50 6.23 2.49
CA GLY A 94 -24.30 4.79 2.59
C GLY A 94 -22.85 4.38 2.73
N ALA A 95 -22.63 3.08 2.79
CA ALA A 95 -21.31 2.48 2.92
C ALA A 95 -20.65 2.28 1.55
N TYR A 96 -19.36 2.56 1.50
CA TYR A 96 -18.52 2.39 0.30
C TYR A 96 -17.22 1.70 0.66
N THR A 97 -16.66 1.03 -0.32
CA THR A 97 -15.31 0.45 -0.24
C THR A 97 -14.48 0.97 -1.40
N ILE A 98 -13.29 1.49 -1.08
CA ILE A 98 -12.27 1.83 -2.08
C ILE A 98 -11.47 0.56 -2.33
N ASN A 99 -11.57 0.03 -3.54
CA ASN A 99 -10.80 -1.17 -3.93
C ASN A 99 -9.60 -0.70 -4.74
N TRP A 100 -8.43 -0.75 -4.16
CA TRP A 100 -7.23 -0.27 -4.82
C TRP A 100 -6.35 -1.40 -5.32
N ARG A 101 -5.64 -1.12 -6.37
CA ARG A 101 -4.62 -1.97 -6.97
C ARG A 101 -3.42 -1.09 -7.33
N ILE A 102 -2.26 -1.58 -7.06
CA ILE A 102 -1.01 -0.90 -7.44
C ILE A 102 0.00 -1.92 -7.96
N ALA A 103 0.92 -1.44 -8.78
CA ALA A 103 2.16 -2.13 -9.07
C ALA A 103 3.31 -1.28 -8.56
N SER A 104 4.18 -1.85 -7.75
CA SER A 104 5.39 -1.18 -7.30
C SER A 104 6.45 -1.14 -8.40
N SER A 105 7.49 -0.33 -8.21
CA SER A 105 8.56 -0.18 -9.21
C SER A 105 9.33 -1.48 -9.50
N ASP A 106 9.29 -2.44 -8.59
CA ASP A 106 9.89 -3.77 -8.76
C ASP A 106 8.97 -4.77 -9.50
N GLY A 107 7.78 -4.34 -9.92
CA GLY A 107 6.81 -5.14 -10.65
C GLY A 107 5.85 -5.96 -9.79
N HIS A 108 5.93 -5.90 -8.47
CA HIS A 108 4.97 -6.57 -7.61
C HIS A 108 3.62 -5.86 -7.61
N ARG A 109 2.56 -6.64 -7.77
CA ARG A 109 1.17 -6.15 -7.72
C ARG A 109 0.58 -6.39 -6.35
N MET A 110 -0.10 -5.36 -5.84
CA MET A 110 -0.77 -5.40 -4.55
C MET A 110 -2.17 -4.84 -4.67
N THR A 111 -3.08 -5.37 -3.87
CA THR A 111 -4.47 -4.91 -3.77
C THR A 111 -4.84 -4.71 -2.32
N GLY A 112 -5.84 -3.90 -2.09
CA GLY A 112 -6.40 -3.70 -0.77
C GLY A 112 -7.73 -2.96 -0.83
N ALA A 113 -8.30 -2.72 0.34
CA ALA A 113 -9.60 -2.09 0.46
C ALA A 113 -9.62 -1.11 1.64
N VAL A 114 -10.31 0.00 1.45
CA VAL A 114 -10.58 0.99 2.50
C VAL A 114 -12.07 1.26 2.52
N ALA A 115 -12.71 1.01 3.66
CA ALA A 115 -14.12 1.27 3.86
C ALA A 115 -14.36 2.66 4.42
N PHE A 116 -15.41 3.33 3.98
CA PHE A 116 -15.90 4.59 4.54
C PHE A 116 -17.41 4.70 4.40
N THR A 117 -18.00 5.65 5.06
CA THR A 117 -19.44 5.89 5.00
C THR A 117 -19.71 7.35 4.63
N VAL A 118 -20.66 7.55 3.75
CA VAL A 118 -21.18 8.87 3.41
C VAL A 118 -22.43 9.11 4.25
N ARG A 119 -22.44 10.23 4.99
CA ARG A 119 -23.59 10.65 5.78
C ARG A 119 -24.60 11.47 4.97
#